data_1150338e287579abdf73c95fca336714
#
_entry.id   1150338e287579abdf73c95fca336714
#
_cell.length_a   1.000
_cell.length_b   1.000
_cell.length_c   1.000
_cell.angle_alpha   90.00
_cell.angle_beta   90.00
_cell.angle_gamma   90.00
#
_symmetry.space_group_name_H-M   'P 1'
#
loop_
_entity.id
_entity.type
_entity.pdbx_description
1 polymer ?
#
loop_
_entity_poly.entity_id
_entity_poly.type
_entity_poly.pdbx_seq_one_letter_code
_entity_poly.pdbx_strand_id
1 'polypeptide(L)'
;MTARALDSIGRVGGPRCCKRDSWLAILAAVDFVRERLRVEMERTVPVCPYSRHNSQCIGSRCPFWAVNRKKPTVAFLCVHNSCRSQMAEALGRRLAGEVFRSVSAGTQPSGRINPDAVRLMKQVYGIDMEEDQYSKPLSQLPAVDLVVTMGCQVQCPALPCSHREDWGLEDPSGQEDRAFLSVMAQIEEKVLDLKRRIQADRQML
;
A
#
# COMPACT_ATOMS: atom_id res chain seq x y z
N MET A 1 -3.87 -10.36 -76.83
CA MET A 1 -2.41 -10.61 -76.80
C MET A 1 -1.85 -9.94 -75.57
N THR A 2 -1.60 -10.73 -74.60
CA THR A 2 -0.39 -10.94 -73.79
C THR A 2 0.02 -9.70 -72.95
N ALA A 3 -0.17 -9.68 -71.70
CA ALA A 3 0.31 -10.51 -70.59
C ALA A 3 1.62 -10.04 -69.97
N ARG A 4 1.69 -10.23 -68.70
CA ARG A 4 2.84 -10.32 -67.77
C ARG A 4 3.29 -9.00 -67.19
N ALA A 5 3.05 -8.86 -65.96
CA ALA A 5 3.74 -9.36 -64.75
C ALA A 5 4.92 -8.44 -64.36
N LEU A 6 4.83 -7.86 -63.20
CA LEU A 6 5.96 -7.71 -62.29
C LEU A 6 5.46 -7.68 -60.85
N ASP A 7 5.58 -8.80 -60.24
CA ASP A 7 5.59 -9.01 -58.83
C ASP A 7 6.83 -8.41 -58.15
N SER A 8 6.73 -8.36 -56.86
CA SER A 8 7.81 -8.24 -55.89
C SER A 8 8.20 -6.82 -55.43
N ILE A 9 7.43 -6.30 -54.49
CA ILE A 9 8.05 -5.49 -53.45
C ILE A 9 7.72 -6.14 -52.09
N GLY A 10 8.76 -6.70 -51.51
CA GLY A 10 8.74 -7.40 -50.24
C GLY A 10 8.15 -6.52 -49.13
N ARG A 11 7.21 -7.08 -48.40
CA ARG A 11 6.78 -6.54 -47.08
C ARG A 11 7.94 -6.68 -46.12
N VAL A 12 8.63 -5.59 -45.87
CA VAL A 12 9.51 -5.46 -44.71
C VAL A 12 8.60 -5.46 -43.49
N GLY A 13 8.61 -6.57 -42.78
CA GLY A 13 7.94 -6.68 -41.50
C GLY A 13 8.57 -5.71 -40.49
N GLY A 14 7.89 -4.60 -40.25
CA GLY A 14 8.25 -3.74 -39.13
C GLY A 14 8.07 -4.46 -37.80
N PRO A 15 8.88 -4.14 -36.79
CA PRO A 15 8.77 -4.79 -35.49
C PRO A 15 7.38 -4.56 -34.92
N ARG A 16 6.66 -5.65 -34.65
CA ARG A 16 5.39 -5.61 -33.93
C ARG A 16 5.66 -5.03 -32.54
N CYS A 17 5.12 -3.84 -32.32
CA CYS A 17 5.23 -3.11 -31.08
C CYS A 17 4.58 -3.91 -29.94
N CYS A 18 5.40 -4.52 -29.09
CA CYS A 18 5.02 -5.27 -27.87
C CYS A 18 4.33 -4.41 -26.78
N LYS A 19 3.96 -3.17 -27.11
CA LYS A 19 3.33 -2.26 -26.13
C LYS A 19 1.86 -2.56 -25.86
N ARG A 20 1.16 -3.30 -26.72
CA ARG A 20 -0.27 -3.55 -26.56
C ARG A 20 -0.58 -4.61 -25.50
N ASP A 21 0.27 -5.62 -25.39
CA ASP A 21 0.06 -6.72 -24.45
C ASP A 21 0.42 -6.33 -23.01
N SER A 22 1.35 -5.38 -22.84
CA SER A 22 1.71 -4.89 -21.52
C SER A 22 0.61 -4.02 -20.90
N TRP A 23 -0.11 -3.24 -21.70
CA TRP A 23 -1.24 -2.43 -21.23
C TRP A 23 -2.44 -3.28 -20.79
N LEU A 24 -2.71 -4.37 -21.51
CA LEU A 24 -3.77 -5.31 -21.14
C LEU A 24 -3.45 -6.03 -19.83
N ALA A 25 -2.20 -6.40 -19.61
CA ALA A 25 -1.77 -7.00 -18.34
C ALA A 25 -1.85 -6.00 -17.17
N ILE A 26 -1.51 -4.73 -17.40
CA ILE A 26 -1.63 -3.66 -16.40
C ILE A 26 -3.11 -3.40 -16.09
N LEU A 27 -3.97 -3.31 -17.09
CA LEU A 27 -5.41 -3.12 -16.90
C LEU A 27 -6.04 -4.30 -16.13
N ALA A 28 -5.68 -5.54 -16.47
CA ALA A 28 -6.14 -6.72 -15.74
C ALA A 28 -5.68 -6.73 -14.28
N ALA A 29 -4.44 -6.29 -14.00
CA ALA A 29 -3.94 -6.13 -12.64
C ALA A 29 -4.69 -5.03 -11.87
N VAL A 30 -5.00 -3.92 -12.52
CA VAL A 30 -5.79 -2.82 -11.93
C VAL A 30 -7.21 -3.28 -11.61
N ASP A 31 -7.86 -4.02 -12.52
CA ASP A 31 -9.22 -4.52 -12.29
C ASP A 31 -9.24 -5.58 -11.16
N PHE A 32 -8.25 -6.45 -11.11
CA PHE A 32 -8.10 -7.42 -10.01
C PHE A 32 -7.92 -6.75 -8.64
N VAL A 33 -7.09 -5.71 -8.58
CA VAL A 33 -6.89 -4.93 -7.34
C VAL A 33 -8.17 -4.17 -6.97
N ARG A 34 -8.86 -3.54 -7.93
CA ARG A 34 -10.14 -2.86 -7.69
C ARG A 34 -11.20 -3.81 -7.16
N GLU A 35 -11.30 -5.01 -7.71
CA GLU A 35 -12.26 -6.01 -7.25
C GLU A 35 -11.93 -6.52 -5.84
N ARG A 36 -10.65 -6.74 -5.52
CA ARG A 36 -10.21 -7.05 -4.15
C ARG A 36 -10.58 -5.95 -3.15
N LEU A 37 -10.32 -4.69 -3.50
CA LEU A 37 -10.69 -3.54 -2.66
C LEU A 37 -12.19 -3.43 -2.49
N ARG A 38 -12.97 -3.70 -3.54
CA ARG A 38 -14.43 -3.70 -3.49
C ARG A 38 -14.97 -4.76 -2.54
N VAL A 39 -14.46 -5.99 -2.65
CA VAL A 39 -14.85 -7.10 -1.77
C VAL A 39 -14.46 -6.82 -0.31
N GLU A 40 -13.31 -6.20 -0.06
CA GLU A 40 -12.89 -5.83 1.30
C GLU A 40 -13.74 -4.68 1.88
N MET A 41 -14.18 -3.74 1.04
CA MET A 41 -15.09 -2.64 1.46
C MET A 41 -16.53 -3.12 1.69
N GLU A 42 -16.99 -4.14 0.97
CA GLU A 42 -18.32 -4.73 1.13
C GLU A 42 -18.42 -5.68 2.34
N ARG A 43 -17.29 -6.05 2.96
CA ARG A 43 -17.29 -6.67 4.29
C ARG A 43 -17.74 -5.63 5.28
N THR A 44 -19.06 -5.49 5.36
CA THR A 44 -19.78 -4.59 6.26
C THR A 44 -19.17 -4.66 7.66
N VAL A 45 -18.84 -3.50 8.20
CA VAL A 45 -18.57 -3.36 9.65
C VAL A 45 -19.76 -4.03 10.36
N PRO A 46 -19.53 -5.06 11.16
CA PRO A 46 -20.63 -5.75 11.80
C PRO A 46 -21.39 -4.76 12.67
N VAL A 47 -22.62 -4.45 12.28
CA VAL A 47 -23.50 -3.58 13.06
C VAL A 47 -23.77 -4.30 14.38
N CYS A 48 -23.53 -3.62 15.51
CA CYS A 48 -23.82 -4.19 16.82
C CYS A 48 -25.30 -4.61 16.88
N PRO A 49 -25.61 -5.89 17.01
CA PRO A 49 -26.98 -6.36 17.07
C PRO A 49 -27.74 -5.77 18.27
N TYR A 50 -27.01 -5.25 19.26
CA TYR A 50 -27.55 -4.66 20.49
C TYR A 50 -27.60 -3.12 20.45
N SER A 51 -27.20 -2.46 19.35
CA SER A 51 -27.22 -1.00 19.25
C SER A 51 -28.63 -0.39 19.34
N ARG A 52 -29.66 -1.20 19.10
CA ARG A 52 -31.09 -0.77 19.20
C ARG A 52 -31.71 -1.00 20.58
N HIS A 53 -31.04 -1.71 21.49
CA HIS A 53 -31.52 -2.03 22.82
C HIS A 53 -30.41 -1.86 23.86
N ASN A 54 -30.39 -0.68 24.48
CA ASN A 54 -29.35 -0.23 25.41
C ASN A 54 -29.27 -1.05 26.72
N SER A 55 -30.08 -2.08 26.91
CA SER A 55 -30.16 -2.84 28.16
C SER A 55 -29.33 -4.11 28.24
N GLN A 56 -28.63 -4.50 27.15
CA GLN A 56 -27.83 -5.74 27.11
C GLN A 56 -26.40 -5.55 26.64
N CYS A 57 -25.84 -4.35 26.81
CA CYS A 57 -24.43 -4.13 26.48
C CYS A 57 -23.52 -4.90 27.46
N ILE A 58 -22.81 -5.92 26.98
CA ILE A 58 -21.88 -6.73 27.76
C ILE A 58 -20.56 -6.01 28.09
N GLY A 59 -20.53 -4.67 27.95
CA GLY A 59 -19.39 -3.82 28.33
C GLY A 59 -18.12 -4.19 27.59
N SER A 60 -17.04 -4.41 28.34
CA SER A 60 -15.68 -4.69 27.80
C SER A 60 -15.58 -5.98 26.97
N ARG A 61 -16.56 -6.87 27.02
CA ARG A 61 -16.67 -8.08 26.19
C ARG A 61 -17.40 -7.85 24.87
N CYS A 62 -17.96 -6.67 24.66
CA CYS A 62 -18.61 -6.33 23.38
C CYS A 62 -17.55 -6.12 22.29
N PRO A 63 -17.65 -6.80 21.14
CA PRO A 63 -16.76 -6.55 20.00
C PRO A 63 -16.71 -5.08 19.56
N PHE A 64 -17.79 -4.34 19.82
CA PHE A 64 -17.91 -2.90 19.54
C PHE A 64 -17.22 -2.00 20.57
N TRP A 65 -16.99 -2.50 21.79
CA TRP A 65 -16.19 -1.80 22.78
C TRP A 65 -14.71 -1.79 22.39
N ALA A 66 -14.30 -2.77 21.61
CA ALA A 66 -12.96 -2.83 21.01
C ALA A 66 -12.70 -1.71 19.99
N VAL A 67 -13.74 -1.17 19.36
CA VAL A 67 -13.64 -0.06 18.38
C VAL A 67 -13.26 1.26 19.06
N ASN A 68 -13.50 1.41 20.36
CA ASN A 68 -13.22 2.64 21.11
C ASN A 68 -11.87 2.63 21.84
N ARG A 69 -11.03 1.60 21.68
CA ARG A 69 -9.66 1.62 22.17
C ARG A 69 -8.78 2.44 21.22
N LYS A 70 -7.83 3.17 21.79
CA LYS A 70 -6.81 3.90 21.04
C LYS A 70 -6.17 2.92 20.03
N LYS A 71 -6.34 3.20 18.74
CA LYS A 71 -5.72 2.41 17.68
C LYS A 71 -4.21 2.48 17.81
N PRO A 72 -3.49 1.36 17.70
CA PRO A 72 -2.03 1.40 17.71
C PRO A 72 -1.52 2.23 16.51
N THR A 73 -0.40 2.88 16.71
CA THR A 73 0.27 3.65 15.67
C THR A 73 1.39 2.80 15.07
N VAL A 74 1.29 2.54 13.77
CA VAL A 74 2.29 1.81 12.97
C VAL A 74 3.10 2.81 12.16
N ALA A 75 4.41 2.83 12.36
CA ALA A 75 5.34 3.68 11.61
C ALA A 75 6.05 2.87 10.52
N PHE A 76 5.85 3.27 9.27
CA PHE A 76 6.54 2.73 8.11
C PHE A 76 7.79 3.56 7.81
N LEU A 77 8.97 2.93 7.88
CA LEU A 77 10.24 3.62 7.80
C LEU A 77 11.08 3.18 6.61
N CYS A 78 11.66 4.14 5.93
CA CYS A 78 12.71 3.91 4.91
C CYS A 78 13.76 5.02 5.00
N VAL A 79 14.75 5.05 4.08
CA VAL A 79 15.79 6.10 4.09
C VAL A 79 15.18 7.46 3.74
N HIS A 80 14.59 7.57 2.57
CA HIS A 80 14.22 8.86 1.97
C HIS A 80 12.77 9.30 2.26
N ASN A 81 11.94 8.43 2.79
CA ASN A 81 10.50 8.69 2.97
C ASN A 81 9.85 9.27 1.69
N SER A 82 10.20 8.72 0.54
CA SER A 82 9.73 9.19 -0.76
C SER A 82 8.91 8.17 -1.54
N CYS A 83 9.15 6.87 -1.33
CA CYS A 83 8.52 5.81 -2.13
C CYS A 83 7.86 4.75 -1.24
N ARG A 84 8.57 3.67 -0.86
CA ARG A 84 8.04 2.49 -0.16
C ARG A 84 7.24 2.82 1.10
N SER A 85 7.81 3.61 1.99
CA SER A 85 7.15 3.98 3.25
C SER A 85 5.92 4.88 3.04
N GLN A 86 5.92 5.71 1.99
CA GLN A 86 4.77 6.53 1.62
C GLN A 86 3.62 5.68 1.07
N MET A 87 3.93 4.74 0.16
CA MET A 87 2.94 3.78 -0.35
C MET A 87 2.37 2.92 0.79
N ALA A 88 3.22 2.47 1.73
CA ALA A 88 2.78 1.70 2.89
C ALA A 88 1.87 2.50 3.84
N GLU A 89 2.19 3.78 4.09
CA GLU A 89 1.31 4.67 4.86
C GLU A 89 -0.05 4.83 4.19
N ALA A 90 -0.07 5.09 2.87
CA ALA A 90 -1.30 5.27 2.09
C ALA A 90 -2.17 4.02 2.08
N LEU A 91 -1.58 2.85 1.78
CA LEU A 91 -2.29 1.58 1.78
C LEU A 91 -2.73 1.17 3.19
N GLY A 92 -1.91 1.42 4.21
CA GLY A 92 -2.27 1.17 5.60
C GLY A 92 -3.47 2.01 6.05
N ARG A 93 -3.54 3.28 5.66
CA ARG A 93 -4.71 4.14 5.92
C ARG A 93 -5.95 3.61 5.21
N ARG A 94 -5.81 3.19 3.97
CA ARG A 94 -6.93 2.73 3.13
C ARG A 94 -7.46 1.37 3.55
N LEU A 95 -6.59 0.40 3.83
CA LEU A 95 -6.94 -1.00 4.03
C LEU A 95 -7.10 -1.40 5.50
N ALA A 96 -6.45 -0.68 6.40
CA ALA A 96 -6.35 -1.04 7.81
C ALA A 96 -6.63 0.12 8.78
N GLY A 97 -7.12 1.26 8.29
CA GLY A 97 -7.35 2.45 9.09
C GLY A 97 -8.35 2.28 10.24
N GLU A 98 -9.20 1.26 10.19
CA GLU A 98 -10.08 0.88 11.30
C GLU A 98 -9.34 0.09 12.41
N VAL A 99 -8.19 -0.52 12.10
CA VAL A 99 -7.40 -1.37 13.01
C VAL A 99 -6.24 -0.60 13.63
N PHE A 100 -5.47 0.12 12.81
CA PHE A 100 -4.31 0.89 13.27
C PHE A 100 -4.20 2.24 12.54
N ARG A 101 -3.44 3.16 13.14
CA ARG A 101 -3.06 4.44 12.55
C ARG A 101 -1.74 4.27 11.82
N SER A 102 -1.70 4.60 10.53
CA SER A 102 -0.48 4.58 9.71
C SER A 102 0.22 5.93 9.73
N VAL A 103 1.53 5.91 9.90
CA VAL A 103 2.43 7.06 9.73
C VAL A 103 3.70 6.60 9.03
N SER A 104 4.42 7.49 8.37
CA SER A 104 5.73 7.16 7.77
C SER A 104 6.77 8.22 8.06
N ALA A 105 8.04 7.85 7.98
CA ALA A 105 9.16 8.80 8.07
C ALA A 105 10.42 8.22 7.43
N GLY A 106 11.43 9.07 7.25
CA GLY A 106 12.75 8.70 6.75
C GLY A 106 13.88 9.14 7.66
N THR A 107 14.99 8.40 7.60
CA THR A 107 16.23 8.80 8.29
C THR A 107 16.90 9.98 7.60
N GLN A 108 16.71 10.09 6.27
CA GLN A 108 17.22 11.16 5.40
C GLN A 108 16.13 11.57 4.41
N PRO A 109 15.09 12.31 4.85
CA PRO A 109 13.95 12.62 3.99
C PRO A 109 14.36 13.43 2.76
N SER A 110 13.83 13.08 1.59
CA SER A 110 14.13 13.75 0.32
C SER A 110 13.39 15.07 0.11
N GLY A 111 12.44 15.40 1.00
CA GLY A 111 11.60 16.58 0.92
C GLY A 111 10.41 16.47 -0.06
N ARG A 112 10.35 15.41 -0.88
CA ARG A 112 9.23 15.17 -1.83
C ARG A 112 8.93 13.68 -1.94
N ILE A 113 7.70 13.36 -2.34
CA ILE A 113 7.29 12.00 -2.68
C ILE A 113 7.76 11.70 -4.11
N ASN A 114 8.08 10.45 -4.38
CA ASN A 114 8.46 10.01 -5.72
C ASN A 114 7.28 10.15 -6.69
N PRO A 115 7.43 10.87 -7.83
CA PRO A 115 6.31 11.15 -8.75
C PRO A 115 5.69 9.89 -9.35
N ASP A 116 6.50 8.85 -9.63
CA ASP A 116 5.99 7.59 -10.16
C ASP A 116 5.17 6.83 -9.12
N ALA A 117 5.58 6.87 -7.85
CA ALA A 117 4.79 6.32 -6.76
C ALA A 117 3.43 7.06 -6.63
N VAL A 118 3.42 8.39 -6.69
CA VAL A 118 2.18 9.19 -6.66
C VAL A 118 1.28 8.82 -7.83
N ARG A 119 1.83 8.83 -9.05
CA ARG A 119 1.09 8.52 -10.28
C ARG A 119 0.46 7.13 -10.23
N LEU A 120 1.25 6.12 -9.87
CA LEU A 120 0.79 4.72 -9.86
C LEU A 120 -0.19 4.45 -8.71
N MET A 121 0.02 5.00 -7.53
CA MET A 121 -0.94 4.91 -6.43
C MET A 121 -2.29 5.52 -6.80
N LYS A 122 -2.28 6.64 -7.51
CA LYS A 122 -3.52 7.27 -8.02
C LYS A 122 -4.19 6.43 -9.10
N GLN A 123 -3.41 5.85 -10.03
CA GLN A 123 -3.94 5.01 -11.10
C GLN A 123 -4.53 3.69 -10.61
N VAL A 124 -3.83 3.00 -9.70
CA VAL A 124 -4.19 1.65 -9.25
C VAL A 124 -5.21 1.67 -8.12
N TYR A 125 -4.99 2.52 -7.11
CA TYR A 125 -5.79 2.53 -5.90
C TYR A 125 -6.73 3.74 -5.79
N GLY A 126 -6.61 4.72 -6.67
CA GLY A 126 -7.35 5.99 -6.57
C GLY A 126 -6.91 6.85 -5.39
N ILE A 127 -5.68 6.65 -4.89
CA ILE A 127 -5.14 7.38 -3.75
C ILE A 127 -4.19 8.46 -4.25
N ASP A 128 -4.52 9.72 -3.99
CA ASP A 128 -3.61 10.83 -4.18
C ASP A 128 -2.80 11.05 -2.90
N MET A 129 -1.54 10.64 -2.93
CA MET A 129 -0.68 10.73 -1.75
C MET A 129 -0.29 12.17 -1.42
N GLU A 130 -0.32 13.09 -2.38
CA GLU A 130 0.10 14.49 -2.17
C GLU A 130 -0.96 15.31 -1.42
N GLU A 131 -2.21 14.84 -1.34
CA GLU A 131 -3.24 15.53 -0.56
C GLU A 131 -2.97 15.49 0.96
N ASP A 132 -2.45 14.36 1.47
CA ASP A 132 -2.37 14.08 2.91
C ASP A 132 -0.96 13.71 3.40
N GLN A 133 -0.01 13.52 2.49
CA GLN A 133 1.31 12.99 2.83
C GLN A 133 2.43 13.91 2.32
N TYR A 134 3.54 13.87 3.04
CA TYR A 134 4.79 14.54 2.66
C TYR A 134 5.98 13.79 3.23
N SER A 135 7.15 13.99 2.64
CA SER A 135 8.41 13.42 3.13
C SER A 135 8.85 14.11 4.40
N LYS A 136 9.03 13.33 5.50
CA LYS A 136 9.28 13.86 6.84
C LYS A 136 10.33 13.05 7.60
N PRO A 137 11.10 13.69 8.50
CA PRO A 137 12.08 13.02 9.34
C PRO A 137 11.42 12.26 10.50
N LEU A 138 12.19 11.35 11.10
CA LEU A 138 11.77 10.57 12.28
C LEU A 138 11.33 11.46 13.47
N SER A 139 11.92 12.64 13.61
CA SER A 139 11.60 13.59 14.69
C SER A 139 10.16 14.13 14.65
N GLN A 140 9.49 13.99 13.51
CA GLN A 140 8.08 14.41 13.33
C GLN A 140 7.09 13.29 13.60
N LEU A 141 7.56 12.08 13.92
CA LEU A 141 6.66 10.99 14.27
C LEU A 141 6.02 11.22 15.64
N PRO A 142 4.74 10.87 15.79
CA PRO A 142 4.14 10.74 17.12
C PRO A 142 4.76 9.54 17.87
N ALA A 143 4.32 9.30 19.11
CA ALA A 143 4.59 8.03 19.78
C ALA A 143 4.06 6.88 18.92
N VAL A 144 4.88 5.85 18.70
CA VAL A 144 4.58 4.70 17.83
C VAL A 144 4.60 3.41 18.66
N ASP A 145 3.67 2.53 18.35
CA ASP A 145 3.55 1.24 19.01
C ASP A 145 4.30 0.16 18.23
N LEU A 146 4.29 0.24 16.88
CA LEU A 146 4.93 -0.70 16.00
C LEU A 146 5.73 0.01 14.91
N VAL A 147 6.95 -0.47 14.66
CA VAL A 147 7.85 0.03 13.61
C VAL A 147 8.03 -1.03 12.53
N VAL A 148 7.80 -0.64 11.28
CA VAL A 148 8.01 -1.47 10.09
C VAL A 148 9.05 -0.82 9.21
N THR A 149 10.17 -1.50 8.96
CA THR A 149 11.21 -1.05 8.02
C THR A 149 10.99 -1.68 6.64
N MET A 150 11.46 -1.00 5.60
CA MET A 150 11.20 -1.37 4.20
C MET A 150 12.36 -2.13 3.54
N GLY A 151 13.16 -2.88 4.31
CA GLY A 151 14.33 -3.57 3.75
C GLY A 151 15.54 -2.66 3.58
N CYS A 152 15.53 -1.49 4.15
CA CYS A 152 16.69 -0.64 4.17
C CYS A 152 17.66 -1.19 5.23
N GLN A 153 18.86 -1.57 4.84
CA GLN A 153 19.95 -1.92 5.78
C GLN A 153 20.41 -0.71 6.64
N VAL A 154 19.52 0.24 6.82
CA VAL A 154 19.79 1.43 7.61
C VAL A 154 19.65 1.04 9.06
N GLN A 155 20.66 1.34 9.84
CA GLN A 155 20.56 1.42 11.28
C GLN A 155 19.47 2.47 11.60
N CYS A 156 18.21 2.02 11.60
CA CYS A 156 17.13 2.84 12.08
C CYS A 156 17.43 3.15 13.53
N PRO A 157 17.56 4.44 13.92
CA PRO A 157 17.77 4.78 15.31
C PRO A 157 16.72 4.10 16.16
N ALA A 158 17.09 3.72 17.37
CA ALA A 158 16.22 3.03 18.30
C ALA A 158 15.02 3.93 18.66
N LEU A 159 13.96 3.85 17.85
CA LEU A 159 12.68 4.44 18.23
C LEU A 159 12.04 3.55 19.30
N PRO A 160 11.59 4.13 20.42
CA PRO A 160 10.82 3.37 21.42
C PRO A 160 9.55 2.83 20.75
N CYS A 161 9.40 1.52 20.74
CA CYS A 161 8.22 0.83 20.20
C CYS A 161 8.09 -0.54 20.88
N SER A 162 6.88 -1.07 20.95
CA SER A 162 6.60 -2.39 21.52
C SER A 162 7.04 -3.51 20.58
N HIS A 163 6.93 -3.30 19.27
CA HIS A 163 7.26 -4.30 18.26
C HIS A 163 7.95 -3.68 17.05
N ARG A 164 8.86 -4.45 16.43
CA ARG A 164 9.58 -4.04 15.22
C ARG A 164 9.68 -5.21 14.25
N GLU A 165 9.44 -4.94 12.96
CA GLU A 165 9.65 -5.91 11.90
C GLU A 165 10.26 -5.23 10.65
N ASP A 166 10.90 -6.05 9.80
CA ASP A 166 11.42 -5.60 8.49
C ASP A 166 10.67 -6.31 7.37
N TRP A 167 10.23 -5.54 6.38
CA TRP A 167 9.51 -6.11 5.25
C TRP A 167 10.39 -6.54 4.08
N GLY A 168 11.65 -6.16 4.06
CA GLY A 168 12.64 -6.61 3.07
C GLY A 168 12.28 -6.26 1.62
N LEU A 169 11.67 -5.08 1.38
CA LEU A 169 11.20 -4.67 0.06
C LEU A 169 12.32 -4.05 -0.77
N GLU A 170 12.43 -4.44 -2.03
CA GLU A 170 13.33 -3.78 -2.98
C GLU A 170 12.91 -2.34 -3.26
N ASP A 171 13.88 -1.47 -3.60
CA ASP A 171 13.59 -0.08 -3.94
C ASP A 171 13.24 0.05 -5.43
N PRO A 172 12.00 0.42 -5.80
CA PRO A 172 11.62 0.57 -7.17
C PRO A 172 12.03 1.92 -7.78
N SER A 173 12.62 2.83 -6.98
CA SER A 173 12.98 4.18 -7.43
C SER A 173 13.95 4.14 -8.60
N GLY A 174 13.58 4.82 -9.70
CA GLY A 174 14.36 4.83 -10.94
C GLY A 174 14.22 3.58 -11.82
N GLN A 175 13.33 2.66 -11.46
CA GLN A 175 12.99 1.49 -12.26
C GLN A 175 11.69 1.72 -13.06
N GLU A 176 11.32 0.75 -13.89
CA GLU A 176 10.08 0.79 -14.67
C GLU A 176 8.83 0.60 -13.79
N ASP A 177 7.67 0.99 -14.30
CA ASP A 177 6.35 0.86 -13.64
C ASP A 177 6.10 -0.54 -13.06
N ARG A 178 6.58 -1.59 -13.75
CA ARG A 178 6.44 -2.97 -13.29
C ARG A 178 7.08 -3.21 -11.93
N ALA A 179 8.22 -2.59 -11.64
CA ALA A 179 8.87 -2.73 -10.34
C ALA A 179 8.04 -2.07 -9.23
N PHE A 180 7.51 -0.87 -9.49
CA PHE A 180 6.59 -0.21 -8.57
C PHE A 180 5.34 -1.04 -8.30
N LEU A 181 4.69 -1.56 -9.35
CA LEU A 181 3.49 -2.39 -9.23
C LEU A 181 3.74 -3.65 -8.40
N SER A 182 4.91 -4.29 -8.60
CA SER A 182 5.31 -5.44 -7.81
C SER A 182 5.47 -5.10 -6.32
N VAL A 183 6.15 -4.00 -6.02
CA VAL A 183 6.35 -3.54 -4.63
C VAL A 183 5.03 -3.11 -3.99
N MET A 184 4.15 -2.43 -4.74
CA MET A 184 2.82 -2.04 -4.27
C MET A 184 1.99 -3.26 -3.88
N ALA A 185 1.98 -4.32 -4.69
CA ALA A 185 1.28 -5.56 -4.40
C ALA A 185 1.84 -6.26 -3.14
N GLN A 186 3.16 -6.28 -2.97
CA GLN A 186 3.79 -6.83 -1.76
C GLN A 186 3.43 -6.01 -0.51
N ILE A 187 3.41 -4.67 -0.62
CA ILE A 187 2.99 -3.80 0.49
C ILE A 187 1.53 -4.07 0.86
N GLU A 188 0.64 -4.17 -0.12
CA GLU A 188 -0.77 -4.49 0.11
C GLU A 188 -0.94 -5.79 0.90
N GLU A 189 -0.29 -6.87 0.44
CA GLU A 189 -0.33 -8.17 1.11
C GLU A 189 0.16 -8.08 2.57
N LYS A 190 1.30 -7.42 2.79
CA LYS A 190 1.89 -7.24 4.12
C LYS A 190 1.03 -6.36 5.04
N VAL A 191 0.38 -5.31 4.51
CA VAL A 191 -0.57 -4.49 5.27
C VAL A 191 -1.79 -5.31 5.70
N LEU A 192 -2.35 -6.12 4.80
CA LEU A 192 -3.48 -6.99 5.12
C LEU A 192 -3.10 -8.09 6.11
N ASP A 193 -1.88 -8.63 6.02
CA ASP A 193 -1.38 -9.58 7.01
C ASP A 193 -1.20 -8.93 8.37
N LEU A 194 -0.56 -7.77 8.44
CA LEU A 194 -0.40 -7.00 9.68
C LEU A 194 -1.75 -6.66 10.32
N LYS A 195 -2.73 -6.24 9.51
CA LYS A 195 -4.11 -6.02 9.95
C LYS A 195 -4.68 -7.26 10.65
N ARG A 196 -4.57 -8.44 10.01
CA ARG A 196 -5.06 -9.71 10.59
C ARG A 196 -4.36 -10.04 11.91
N ARG A 197 -3.03 -9.89 11.97
CA ARG A 197 -2.24 -10.16 13.19
C ARG A 197 -2.64 -9.24 14.34
N ILE A 198 -2.76 -7.93 14.10
CA ILE A 198 -3.20 -6.97 15.11
C ILE A 198 -4.63 -7.26 15.59
N GLN A 199 -5.51 -7.73 14.70
CA GLN A 199 -6.87 -8.11 15.07
C GLN A 199 -6.93 -9.40 15.91
N ALA A 200 -6.09 -10.38 15.57
CA ALA A 200 -6.04 -11.68 16.24
C ALA A 200 -5.34 -11.59 17.60
N ASP A 201 -4.23 -10.90 17.67
CA ASP A 201 -3.39 -10.78 18.87
C ASP A 201 -3.38 -9.35 19.42
N ARG A 202 -4.38 -9.07 20.26
CA ARG A 202 -4.49 -7.77 20.95
C ARG A 202 -3.46 -7.58 22.06
N GLN A 203 -2.61 -8.58 22.33
CA GLN A 203 -1.53 -8.52 23.32
C GLN A 203 -0.18 -8.15 22.68
N MET A 204 -0.09 -8.11 21.36
CA MET A 204 1.14 -7.75 20.63
C MET A 204 1.56 -6.27 20.76
N LEU A 205 0.73 -5.43 21.37
CA LEU A 205 0.94 -3.97 21.40
C LEU A 205 0.94 -3.43 22.83
#